data_0ee2fef980d0aeda5db8b9295d6a4da2
#
_entry.id   0ee2fef980d0aeda5db8b9295d6a4da2
#
_cell.length_a   1.000
_cell.length_b   1.000
_cell.length_c   1.000
_cell.angle_alpha   90.00
_cell.angle_beta   90.00
_cell.angle_gamma   90.00
#
_symmetry.space_group_name_H-M   'P 1'
#
loop_
_entity.id
_entity.type
_entity.pdbx_description
1 polymer ?
#
loop_
_entity_poly.entity_id
_entity_poly.type
_entity_poly.pdbx_seq_one_letter_code
_entity_poly.pdbx_strand_id
1 'polypeptide(L)'
;QLPGRLGEFGLRLAAEKTRCIEFGRFARESAYKRGEKPKEFTFLGFTHYCGKTRQGYFKVKRRTSRKKLWQSLRAFADWARNARHRLRKGEMLREAKVRIIGYLNYYAITDNSEQCNRYVYYATRLLFKWLNRKSQRKAYTWASFNHASEGVGWPKPSIRKDLNPCRRAEAH
;
A
#
# COMPACT_ATOMS: atom_id res chain seq x y z
N GLN A 1 -26.49 6.85 -22.08
CA GLN A 1 -27.05 7.61 -20.94
C GLN A 1 -26.01 8.46 -20.20
N LEU A 2 -24.83 7.91 -19.80
CA LEU A 2 -23.82 8.66 -19.04
C LEU A 2 -23.22 9.86 -19.81
N PRO A 3 -22.84 9.76 -21.11
CA PRO A 3 -22.31 10.90 -21.86
C PRO A 3 -23.29 12.08 -21.98
N GLY A 4 -24.57 11.78 -22.23
CA GLY A 4 -25.61 12.82 -22.32
C GLY A 4 -25.79 13.55 -21.01
N ARG A 5 -25.87 12.82 -19.90
CA ARG A 5 -26.02 13.41 -18.55
C ARG A 5 -24.81 14.25 -18.11
N LEU A 6 -23.61 13.88 -18.51
CA LEU A 6 -22.41 14.68 -18.26
C LEU A 6 -22.38 15.93 -19.14
N GLY A 7 -22.90 15.85 -20.38
CA GLY A 7 -23.03 16.99 -21.29
C GLY A 7 -23.92 18.10 -20.76
N GLU A 8 -24.97 17.78 -20.00
CA GLU A 8 -25.86 18.75 -19.32
C GLU A 8 -25.09 19.62 -18.32
N PHE A 9 -23.98 19.12 -17.76
CA PHE A 9 -23.10 19.82 -16.83
C PHE A 9 -21.82 20.37 -17.51
N GLY A 10 -21.76 20.41 -18.84
CA GLY A 10 -20.58 20.86 -19.58
C GLY A 10 -19.36 19.94 -19.50
N LEU A 11 -19.53 18.70 -19.01
CA LEU A 11 -18.48 17.70 -18.83
C LEU A 11 -18.41 16.76 -20.04
N ARG A 12 -17.21 16.46 -20.52
CA ARG A 12 -16.95 15.50 -21.59
C ARG A 12 -16.26 14.24 -21.07
N LEU A 13 -16.77 13.11 -21.50
CA LEU A 13 -16.13 11.80 -21.23
C LEU A 13 -14.89 11.65 -22.12
N ALA A 14 -13.74 11.38 -21.50
CA ALA A 14 -12.53 10.97 -22.23
C ALA A 14 -12.67 9.49 -22.61
N ALA A 15 -13.12 9.23 -23.85
CA ALA A 15 -13.41 7.86 -24.33
C ALA A 15 -12.21 6.92 -24.19
N GLU A 16 -11.00 7.41 -24.46
CA GLU A 16 -9.73 6.69 -24.33
C GLU A 16 -9.35 6.28 -22.89
N LYS A 17 -9.89 7.00 -21.87
CA LYS A 17 -9.66 6.73 -20.44
C LYS A 17 -10.84 6.04 -19.77
N THR A 18 -11.99 5.96 -20.45
CA THR A 18 -13.20 5.35 -19.92
C THR A 18 -13.24 3.88 -20.29
N ARG A 19 -13.36 3.03 -19.29
CA ARG A 19 -13.44 1.57 -19.47
C ARG A 19 -14.68 1.04 -18.76
N CYS A 20 -15.47 0.26 -19.47
CA CYS A 20 -16.48 -0.59 -18.86
C CYS A 20 -15.85 -1.93 -18.47
N ILE A 21 -15.93 -2.30 -17.21
CA ILE A 21 -15.39 -3.56 -16.71
C ILE A 21 -16.52 -4.37 -16.06
N GLU A 22 -16.52 -5.67 -16.29
CA GLU A 22 -17.35 -6.59 -15.54
C GLU A 22 -16.77 -6.73 -14.13
N PHE A 23 -17.53 -6.30 -13.11
CA PHE A 23 -17.09 -6.31 -11.72
C PHE A 23 -18.25 -6.64 -10.80
N GLY A 24 -18.11 -7.66 -9.95
CA GLY A 24 -19.16 -8.08 -9.05
C GLY A 24 -19.07 -9.56 -8.68
N ARG A 25 -20.15 -10.07 -8.07
CA ARG A 25 -20.23 -11.42 -7.50
C ARG A 25 -19.90 -12.52 -8.52
N PHE A 26 -20.36 -12.37 -9.75
CA PHE A 26 -20.22 -13.38 -10.81
C PHE A 26 -19.03 -13.10 -11.76
N ALA A 27 -18.41 -11.94 -11.69
CA ALA A 27 -17.34 -11.54 -12.59
C ALA A 27 -16.15 -12.52 -12.63
N ARG A 28 -15.87 -13.19 -11.51
CA ARG A 28 -14.80 -14.20 -11.42
C ARG A 28 -15.17 -15.48 -12.19
N GLU A 29 -16.41 -15.94 -12.06
CA GLU A 29 -16.90 -17.14 -12.75
C GLU A 29 -17.03 -16.90 -14.26
N SER A 30 -17.57 -15.73 -14.64
CA SER A 30 -17.67 -15.31 -16.03
C SER A 30 -16.31 -15.22 -16.70
N ALA A 31 -15.32 -14.62 -16.02
CA ALA A 31 -13.96 -14.54 -16.52
C ALA A 31 -13.33 -15.93 -16.67
N TYR A 32 -13.50 -16.81 -15.69
CA TYR A 32 -12.99 -18.18 -15.75
C TYR A 32 -13.59 -18.97 -16.94
N LYS A 33 -14.90 -18.87 -17.17
CA LYS A 33 -15.57 -19.51 -18.32
C LYS A 33 -15.03 -19.02 -19.66
N ARG A 34 -14.52 -17.78 -19.73
CA ARG A 34 -13.87 -17.21 -20.93
C ARG A 34 -12.36 -17.47 -21.01
N GLY A 35 -11.78 -18.17 -20.04
CA GLY A 35 -10.32 -18.36 -19.95
C GLY A 35 -9.55 -17.07 -19.61
N GLU A 36 -10.24 -16.06 -19.07
CA GLU A 36 -9.68 -14.75 -18.74
C GLU A 36 -9.41 -14.60 -17.24
N LYS A 37 -8.52 -13.66 -16.88
CA LYS A 37 -8.38 -13.22 -15.49
C LYS A 37 -9.47 -12.22 -15.13
N PRO A 38 -10.05 -12.29 -13.91
CA PRO A 38 -11.01 -11.29 -13.43
C PRO A 38 -10.41 -9.89 -13.52
N LYS A 39 -11.21 -8.95 -14.04
CA LYS A 39 -10.76 -7.57 -14.20
C LYS A 39 -10.61 -6.87 -12.85
N GLU A 40 -9.60 -6.03 -12.77
CA GLU A 40 -9.30 -5.20 -11.60
C GLU A 40 -9.25 -3.74 -12.02
N PHE A 41 -9.52 -2.83 -11.10
CA PHE A 41 -9.32 -1.40 -11.36
C PHE A 41 -8.57 -0.73 -10.22
N THR A 42 -7.85 0.35 -10.55
CA THR A 42 -7.09 1.13 -9.58
C THR A 42 -7.78 2.47 -9.34
N PHE A 43 -8.06 2.73 -8.07
CA PHE A 43 -8.65 3.99 -7.62
C PHE A 43 -7.98 4.45 -6.33
N LEU A 44 -7.62 5.73 -6.22
CA LEU A 44 -6.95 6.33 -5.05
C LEU A 44 -5.73 5.55 -4.54
N GLY A 45 -4.95 4.98 -5.46
CA GLY A 45 -3.75 4.23 -5.10
C GLY A 45 -3.98 2.78 -4.67
N PHE A 46 -5.24 2.33 -4.63
CA PHE A 46 -5.60 0.94 -4.36
C PHE A 46 -6.08 0.23 -5.62
N THR A 47 -5.67 -1.01 -5.79
CA THR A 47 -6.26 -1.93 -6.76
C THR A 47 -7.41 -2.65 -6.10
N HIS A 48 -8.61 -2.51 -6.67
CA HIS A 48 -9.84 -3.19 -6.27
C HIS A 48 -10.00 -4.46 -7.10
N TYR A 49 -10.34 -5.56 -6.44
CA TYR A 49 -10.51 -6.86 -7.09
C TYR A 49 -11.59 -7.71 -6.41
N CYS A 50 -12.20 -8.57 -7.19
CA CYS A 50 -13.21 -9.51 -6.70
C CYS A 50 -12.54 -10.64 -5.92
N GLY A 51 -12.87 -10.78 -4.65
CA GLY A 51 -12.35 -11.81 -3.75
C GLY A 51 -13.43 -12.53 -2.99
N LYS A 52 -13.02 -13.37 -2.03
CA LYS A 52 -13.93 -14.07 -1.11
C LYS A 52 -13.49 -13.81 0.34
N THR A 53 -14.46 -13.82 1.26
CA THR A 53 -14.21 -13.88 2.72
C THR A 53 -13.62 -15.24 3.10
N ARG A 54 -13.24 -15.43 4.36
CA ARG A 54 -12.83 -16.75 4.87
C ARG A 54 -13.95 -17.79 4.80
N GLN A 55 -15.20 -17.32 4.90
CA GLN A 55 -16.41 -18.17 4.80
C GLN A 55 -16.88 -18.40 3.35
N GLY A 56 -16.13 -17.93 2.34
CA GLY A 56 -16.44 -18.13 0.94
C GLY A 56 -17.37 -17.08 0.30
N TYR A 57 -17.94 -16.14 1.04
CA TYR A 57 -18.80 -15.09 0.52
C TYR A 57 -18.04 -14.11 -0.36
N PHE A 58 -18.71 -13.57 -1.36
CA PHE A 58 -18.15 -12.53 -2.23
C PHE A 58 -17.79 -11.28 -1.42
N LYS A 59 -16.61 -10.75 -1.73
CA LYS A 59 -16.12 -9.50 -1.14
C LYS A 59 -15.26 -8.74 -2.15
N VAL A 60 -15.48 -7.44 -2.26
CA VAL A 60 -14.53 -6.54 -2.94
C VAL A 60 -13.34 -6.32 -2.01
N LYS A 61 -12.18 -6.78 -2.42
CA LYS A 61 -10.91 -6.61 -1.71
C LYS A 61 -10.10 -5.46 -2.29
N ARG A 62 -9.24 -4.89 -1.47
CA ARG A 62 -8.36 -3.77 -1.81
C ARG A 62 -6.93 -4.12 -1.47
N ARG A 63 -6.01 -3.76 -2.33
CA ARG A 63 -4.57 -3.83 -2.08
C ARG A 63 -3.89 -2.57 -2.62
N THR A 64 -2.80 -2.13 -2.01
CA THR A 64 -1.99 -1.04 -2.57
C THR A 64 -1.58 -1.40 -4.00
N SER A 65 -1.81 -0.49 -4.94
CA SER A 65 -1.43 -0.73 -6.33
C SER A 65 0.09 -0.89 -6.44
N ARG A 66 0.53 -1.79 -7.32
CA ARG A 66 1.95 -2.07 -7.54
C ARG A 66 2.74 -0.79 -7.85
N LYS A 67 2.16 0.08 -8.69
CA LYS A 67 2.77 1.38 -9.04
C LYS A 67 3.01 2.24 -7.79
N LYS A 68 2.02 2.37 -6.90
CA LYS A 68 2.13 3.20 -5.69
C LYS A 68 3.08 2.60 -4.66
N LEU A 69 3.08 1.29 -4.47
CA LEU A 69 4.04 0.62 -3.59
C LEU A 69 5.48 0.93 -4.02
N TRP A 70 5.80 0.74 -5.30
CA TRP A 70 7.14 1.01 -5.81
C TRP A 70 7.52 2.49 -5.82
N GLN A 71 6.58 3.39 -6.11
CA GLN A 71 6.80 4.83 -5.97
C GLN A 71 7.14 5.22 -4.53
N SER A 72 6.40 4.71 -3.54
CA SER A 72 6.65 4.99 -2.13
C SER A 72 8.01 4.43 -1.67
N LEU A 73 8.38 3.22 -2.10
CA LEU A 73 9.68 2.64 -1.80
C LEU A 73 10.83 3.41 -2.46
N ARG A 74 10.65 3.87 -3.69
CA ARG A 74 11.65 4.70 -4.38
C ARG A 74 11.84 6.03 -3.66
N ALA A 75 10.75 6.73 -3.34
CA ALA A 75 10.79 7.97 -2.57
C ALA A 75 11.47 7.80 -1.21
N PHE A 76 11.20 6.69 -0.51
CA PHE A 76 11.86 6.35 0.74
C PHE A 76 13.37 6.10 0.55
N ALA A 77 13.76 5.39 -0.52
CA ALA A 77 15.16 5.11 -0.83
C ALA A 77 15.94 6.41 -1.16
N ASP A 78 15.32 7.31 -1.95
CA ASP A 78 15.91 8.60 -2.31
C ASP A 78 16.07 9.50 -1.09
N TRP A 79 15.05 9.55 -0.22
CA TRP A 79 15.16 10.22 1.05
C TRP A 79 16.30 9.64 1.90
N ALA A 80 16.36 8.32 2.09
CA ALA A 80 17.36 7.67 2.91
C ALA A 80 18.80 7.90 2.38
N ARG A 81 18.96 7.91 1.05
CA ARG A 81 20.22 8.23 0.37
C ARG A 81 20.69 9.65 0.70
N ASN A 82 19.77 10.61 0.67
CA ASN A 82 20.10 12.02 0.96
C ASN A 82 20.26 12.28 2.46
N ALA A 83 19.41 11.68 3.29
CA ALA A 83 19.43 11.84 4.75
C ALA A 83 20.75 11.34 5.39
N ARG A 84 21.38 10.30 4.83
CA ARG A 84 22.63 9.73 5.36
C ARG A 84 23.77 10.75 5.49
N HIS A 85 23.79 11.81 4.69
CA HIS A 85 24.82 12.84 4.71
C HIS A 85 24.53 13.93 5.74
N ARG A 86 23.25 14.17 6.05
CA ARG A 86 22.80 15.29 6.88
C ARG A 86 22.45 14.89 8.31
N LEU A 87 21.88 13.70 8.50
CA LEU A 87 21.32 13.26 9.77
C LEU A 87 22.29 12.32 10.52
N ARG A 88 22.27 12.37 11.85
CA ARG A 88 22.88 11.35 12.69
C ARG A 88 22.10 10.04 12.59
N LYS A 89 22.74 8.89 12.93
CA LYS A 89 22.12 7.57 12.80
C LYS A 89 20.77 7.44 13.54
N GLY A 90 20.70 7.92 14.78
CA GLY A 90 19.48 7.89 15.58
C GLY A 90 18.37 8.81 15.06
N GLU A 91 18.72 9.97 14.52
CA GLU A 91 17.78 10.88 13.86
C GLU A 91 17.21 10.25 12.61
N MET A 92 18.05 9.61 11.80
CA MET A 92 17.64 8.91 10.58
C MET A 92 16.67 7.75 10.90
N LEU A 93 16.88 7.02 12.01
CA LEU A 93 15.95 5.99 12.48
C LEU A 93 14.58 6.61 12.87
N ARG A 94 14.60 7.70 13.64
CA ARG A 94 13.36 8.40 14.06
C ARG A 94 12.58 8.95 12.89
N GLU A 95 13.25 9.61 11.95
CA GLU A 95 12.57 10.13 10.74
C GLU A 95 12.06 9.02 9.82
N ALA A 96 12.78 7.93 9.68
CA ALA A 96 12.33 6.76 8.93
C ALA A 96 11.05 6.17 9.53
N LYS A 97 11.00 6.06 10.87
CA LYS A 97 9.80 5.64 11.60
C LYS A 97 8.58 6.51 11.24
N VAL A 98 8.72 7.83 11.30
CA VAL A 98 7.64 8.78 10.98
C VAL A 98 7.13 8.57 9.55
N ARG A 99 8.03 8.39 8.57
CA ARG A 99 7.67 8.14 7.17
C ARG A 99 6.93 6.82 6.99
N ILE A 100 7.36 5.76 7.67
CA ILE A 100 6.67 4.46 7.62
C ILE A 100 5.29 4.58 8.27
N ILE A 101 5.17 5.29 9.40
CA ILE A 101 3.88 5.55 10.04
C ILE A 101 2.95 6.33 9.10
N GLY A 102 3.44 7.35 8.42
CA GLY A 102 2.68 8.11 7.43
C GLY A 102 2.12 7.22 6.31
N TYR A 103 2.94 6.31 5.77
CA TYR A 103 2.49 5.31 4.80
C TYR A 103 1.39 4.40 5.37
N LEU A 104 1.59 3.87 6.58
CA LEU A 104 0.63 2.97 7.22
C LEU A 104 -0.68 3.68 7.58
N ASN A 105 -0.66 4.97 7.92
CA ASN A 105 -1.89 5.74 8.20
C ASN A 105 -2.83 5.78 7.01
N TYR A 106 -2.30 5.77 5.80
CA TYR A 106 -3.09 5.79 4.56
C TYR A 106 -3.42 4.37 4.07
N TYR A 107 -2.43 3.48 4.04
CA TYR A 107 -2.54 2.19 3.38
C TYR A 107 -2.93 1.02 4.30
N ALA A 108 -2.84 1.15 5.63
CA ALA A 108 -3.15 0.06 6.55
C ALA A 108 -4.67 -0.11 6.78
N ILE A 109 -5.36 -0.46 5.71
CA ILE A 109 -6.79 -0.75 5.66
C ILE A 109 -7.04 -2.26 5.58
N THR A 110 -8.28 -2.68 5.86
CA THR A 110 -8.74 -4.07 5.71
C THR A 110 -8.37 -4.62 4.33
N ASP A 111 -7.92 -5.87 4.28
CA ASP A 111 -7.46 -6.65 3.12
C ASP A 111 -6.07 -6.23 2.56
N ASN A 112 -5.41 -5.20 3.09
CA ASN A 112 -4.13 -4.69 2.58
C ASN A 112 -2.92 -4.99 3.47
N SER A 113 -3.05 -5.86 4.46
CA SER A 113 -1.97 -6.20 5.41
C SER A 113 -0.70 -6.71 4.72
N GLU A 114 -0.85 -7.55 3.69
CA GLU A 114 0.28 -8.09 2.93
C GLU A 114 1.14 -6.98 2.29
N GLN A 115 0.51 -5.99 1.64
CA GLN A 115 1.25 -4.90 1.01
C GLN A 115 1.87 -3.94 2.04
N CYS A 116 1.23 -3.75 3.19
CA CYS A 116 1.81 -3.01 4.30
C CYS A 116 3.03 -3.72 4.89
N ASN A 117 2.95 -5.04 5.10
CA ASN A 117 4.09 -5.87 5.52
C ASN A 117 5.25 -5.75 4.52
N ARG A 118 4.93 -5.89 3.24
CA ARG A 118 5.91 -5.79 2.14
C ARG A 118 6.59 -4.42 2.10
N TYR A 119 5.82 -3.34 2.27
CA TYR A 119 6.39 -1.98 2.35
C TYR A 119 7.33 -1.82 3.53
N VAL A 120 6.91 -2.18 4.74
CA VAL A 120 7.74 -2.06 5.96
C VAL A 120 9.00 -2.89 5.83
N TYR A 121 8.90 -4.11 5.33
CA TYR A 121 10.05 -4.99 5.10
C TYR A 121 11.10 -4.35 4.18
N TYR A 122 10.68 -3.88 3.00
CA TYR A 122 11.61 -3.27 2.05
C TYR A 122 12.15 -1.92 2.53
N ALA A 123 11.32 -1.09 3.17
CA ALA A 123 11.76 0.19 3.74
C ALA A 123 12.83 -0.04 4.83
N THR A 124 12.65 -1.05 5.69
CA THR A 124 13.63 -1.45 6.70
C THR A 124 14.96 -1.86 6.08
N ARG A 125 14.94 -2.70 5.04
CA ARG A 125 16.15 -3.12 4.32
C ARG A 125 16.84 -1.97 3.59
N LEU A 126 16.08 -1.05 3.00
CA LEU A 126 16.62 0.16 2.38
C LEU A 126 17.30 1.06 3.41
N LEU A 127 16.69 1.26 4.58
CA LEU A 127 17.27 2.04 5.66
C LEU A 127 18.58 1.42 6.15
N PHE A 128 18.59 0.12 6.44
CA PHE A 128 19.79 -0.62 6.82
C PHE A 128 20.90 -0.47 5.79
N LYS A 129 20.60 -0.61 4.50
CA LYS A 129 21.53 -0.41 3.40
C LYS A 129 22.18 0.98 3.44
N TRP A 130 21.37 2.04 3.59
CA TRP A 130 21.87 3.41 3.53
C TRP A 130 22.58 3.85 4.81
N LEU A 131 22.21 3.34 5.97
CA LEU A 131 22.94 3.53 7.22
C LEU A 131 24.35 2.93 7.14
N ASN A 132 24.49 1.74 6.55
CA ASN A 132 25.79 1.07 6.38
C ASN A 132 26.64 1.65 5.24
N ARG A 133 26.04 2.47 4.36
CA ARG A 133 26.79 3.21 3.32
C ARG A 133 27.18 4.63 3.71
N LYS A 134 26.97 5.00 4.98
CA LYS A 134 27.33 6.33 5.48
C LYS A 134 28.84 6.50 5.67
N SER A 135 29.54 5.43 5.99
CA SER A 135 31.00 5.41 6.20
C SER A 135 31.61 4.13 5.62
N GLN A 136 32.92 4.08 5.47
CA GLN A 136 33.65 2.88 5.03
C GLN A 136 33.53 1.72 6.05
N ARG A 137 33.33 2.02 7.34
CA ARG A 137 33.07 1.02 8.37
C ARG A 137 31.59 0.67 8.44
N LYS A 138 31.27 -0.62 8.58
CA LYS A 138 29.89 -1.07 8.82
C LYS A 138 29.34 -0.39 10.07
N ALA A 139 28.23 0.36 9.89
CA ALA A 139 27.61 1.10 10.99
C ALA A 139 26.76 0.21 11.90
N TYR A 140 26.11 -0.81 11.30
CA TYR A 140 25.22 -1.74 11.98
C TYR A 140 25.40 -3.16 11.45
N THR A 141 25.40 -4.13 12.36
CA THR A 141 24.99 -5.51 12.09
C THR A 141 23.45 -5.58 12.13
N TRP A 142 22.85 -6.65 11.62
CA TRP A 142 21.40 -6.82 11.74
C TRP A 142 20.93 -6.86 13.19
N ALA A 143 21.68 -7.52 14.09
CA ALA A 143 21.38 -7.58 15.53
C ALA A 143 21.34 -6.18 16.15
N SER A 144 22.40 -5.38 15.97
CA SER A 144 22.47 -4.01 16.53
C SER A 144 21.47 -3.06 15.88
N PHE A 145 21.13 -3.26 14.60
CA PHE A 145 20.08 -2.48 13.92
C PHE A 145 18.69 -2.80 14.48
N ASN A 146 18.38 -4.09 14.70
CA ASN A 146 17.12 -4.50 15.28
C ASN A 146 16.95 -3.93 16.69
N HIS A 147 17.97 -4.04 17.54
CA HIS A 147 17.96 -3.45 18.87
C HIS A 147 17.73 -1.92 18.83
N ALA A 148 18.45 -1.20 17.95
CA ALA A 148 18.26 0.23 17.77
C ALA A 148 16.87 0.58 17.24
N SER A 149 16.30 -0.25 16.37
CA SER A 149 14.95 -0.09 15.82
C SER A 149 13.90 -0.31 16.91
N GLU A 150 14.06 -1.31 17.76
CA GLU A 150 13.20 -1.54 18.93
C GLU A 150 13.23 -0.36 19.89
N GLY A 151 14.41 0.18 20.17
CA GLY A 151 14.59 1.36 21.03
C GLY A 151 13.86 2.60 20.54
N VAL A 152 13.68 2.77 19.23
CA VAL A 152 12.85 3.86 18.68
C VAL A 152 11.37 3.47 18.51
N GLY A 153 10.96 2.26 18.86
CA GLY A 153 9.62 1.74 18.67
C GLY A 153 9.28 1.59 17.19
N TRP A 154 10.00 0.71 16.48
CA TRP A 154 9.81 0.50 15.04
C TRP A 154 8.39 0.07 14.70
N PRO A 155 7.75 0.66 13.68
CA PRO A 155 6.34 0.42 13.42
C PRO A 155 6.10 -1.00 12.90
N LYS A 156 5.19 -1.70 13.58
CA LYS A 156 4.66 -2.98 13.12
C LYS A 156 3.45 -2.72 12.22
N PRO A 157 3.37 -3.35 11.03
CA PRO A 157 2.22 -3.20 10.16
C PRO A 157 1.01 -3.91 10.80
N SER A 158 0.02 -3.11 11.16
CA SER A 158 -1.29 -3.57 11.64
C SER A 158 -2.39 -2.82 10.92
N ILE A 159 -3.55 -3.42 10.75
CA ILE A 159 -4.70 -2.74 10.16
C ILE A 159 -5.15 -1.63 11.11
N ARG A 160 -5.20 -0.41 10.60
CA ARG A 160 -5.58 0.81 11.35
C ARG A 160 -7.01 1.24 11.06
N LYS A 161 -7.53 0.92 9.87
CA LYS A 161 -8.89 1.27 9.46
C LYS A 161 -9.60 0.01 8.99
N ASP A 162 -10.60 -0.42 9.74
CA ASP A 162 -11.51 -1.46 9.30
C ASP A 162 -12.58 -0.85 8.38
N LEU A 163 -12.54 -1.26 7.13
CA LEU A 163 -13.50 -0.85 6.11
C LEU A 163 -14.43 -2.01 5.72
N ASN A 164 -14.62 -2.97 6.64
CA ASN A 164 -15.53 -4.09 6.43
C ASN A 164 -16.96 -3.65 6.75
N PRO A 165 -17.88 -3.59 5.76
CA PRO A 165 -19.24 -3.10 5.99
C PRO A 165 -20.03 -3.99 6.98
N CYS A 166 -19.73 -5.29 7.04
CA CYS A 166 -20.45 -6.23 7.91
C CYS A 166 -20.18 -6.06 9.40
N ARG A 167 -19.06 -5.46 9.82
CA ARG A 167 -18.76 -5.22 11.24
C ARG A 167 -19.41 -3.96 11.81
N ARG A 168 -19.90 -3.07 10.95
CA ARG A 168 -20.60 -1.85 11.42
C ARG A 168 -22.06 -2.09 11.82
N ALA A 169 -22.65 -3.18 11.36
CA ALA A 169 -24.04 -3.54 11.69
C ALA A 169 -24.20 -4.18 13.09
N GLU A 170 -23.09 -4.65 13.69
CA GLU A 170 -23.12 -5.32 15.01
C GLU A 170 -22.80 -4.36 16.18
N ALA A 171 -22.58 -3.07 15.90
CA ALA A 171 -22.18 -2.06 16.90
C ALA A 171 -23.30 -1.04 17.24
N HIS A 172 -24.58 -1.43 17.04
CA HIS A 172 -25.77 -0.65 17.46
C HIS A 172 -26.69 -1.52 18.29
#